data_5178eaf60e6719506688ce9b6efe6bfd
#
_entry.id   5178eaf60e6719506688ce9b6efe6bfd
#
_cell.length_a   1.000
_cell.length_b   1.000
_cell.length_c   1.000
_cell.angle_alpha   90.00
_cell.angle_beta   90.00
_cell.angle_gamma   90.00
#
_symmetry.space_group_name_H-M   'P 1'
#
loop_
_entity.id
_entity.type
_entity.pdbx_description
1 polymer ?
#
loop_
_entity_poly.entity_id
_entity_poly.type
_entity_poly.pdbx_seq_one_letter_code
_entity_poly.pdbx_strand_id
1 'polypeptide(L)'
;MNKSGPIDRMKDLIPSLPGNDVNLAFRLLDTRDFESLQSLVNSSIIRTRIALARANTKEKYLKADLEGMRKLQSEVDAYYEALYPSSDNLEEFYY
;
A
#
# COMPACT_ATOMS: atom_id res chain seq x y z
N MET A 1 -22.93 -8.88 -1.87
CA MET A 1 -22.51 -8.74 -1.85
C MET A 1 -21.58 -8.36 -1.57
N ASN A 2 -21.13 -8.07 -1.44
CA ASN A 2 -20.27 -7.73 -1.22
C ASN A 2 -19.33 -8.19 -0.64
N LYS A 3 -18.83 -8.60 -0.82
CA LYS A 3 -17.99 -9.07 -0.36
C LYS A 3 -16.83 -8.67 -0.58
N SER A 4 -16.37 -7.75 -0.21
CA SER A 4 -15.13 -7.25 -0.50
C SER A 4 -14.11 -7.97 0.27
N GLY A 5 -13.30 -8.71 -0.40
CA GLY A 5 -12.15 -9.30 0.23
C GLY A 5 -11.02 -8.31 0.25
N PRO A 6 -9.86 -8.71 0.83
CA PRO A 6 -8.70 -7.82 0.88
C PRO A 6 -8.24 -7.36 -0.49
N ILE A 7 -8.31 -8.23 -1.48
CA ILE A 7 -7.87 -7.86 -2.82
C ILE A 7 -8.77 -6.75 -3.38
N ASP A 8 -10.07 -6.86 -3.17
CA ASP A 8 -10.98 -5.83 -3.66
C ASP A 8 -10.75 -4.51 -2.97
N ARG A 9 -10.49 -4.54 -1.66
CA ARG A 9 -10.20 -3.32 -0.94
C ARG A 9 -8.92 -2.66 -1.44
N MET A 10 -7.92 -3.46 -1.78
CA MET A 10 -6.69 -2.93 -2.35
C MET A 10 -6.97 -2.27 -3.69
N LYS A 11 -7.78 -2.89 -4.53
CA LYS A 11 -8.12 -2.31 -5.82
C LYS A 11 -8.80 -0.96 -5.68
N ASP A 12 -9.65 -0.83 -4.67
CA ASP A 12 -10.33 0.43 -4.44
C ASP A 12 -9.39 1.52 -3.96
N LEU A 13 -8.32 1.15 -3.29
CA LEU A 13 -7.39 2.12 -2.72
C LEU A 13 -6.23 2.46 -3.63
N ILE A 14 -5.92 1.60 -4.60
CA ILE A 14 -4.81 1.85 -5.50
C ILE A 14 -4.91 3.18 -6.23
N PRO A 15 -6.10 3.66 -6.63
CA PRO A 15 -6.17 4.97 -7.29
C PRO A 15 -5.70 6.14 -6.44
N SER A 16 -5.49 5.94 -5.14
CA SER A 16 -4.91 6.98 -4.31
C SER A 16 -3.42 7.20 -4.60
N LEU A 17 -2.78 6.27 -5.25
CA LEU A 17 -1.37 6.38 -5.57
C LEU A 17 -1.14 7.43 -6.66
N PRO A 18 0.08 7.98 -6.74
CA PRO A 18 0.40 8.86 -7.86
C PRO A 18 0.14 8.17 -9.19
N GLY A 19 -0.26 8.95 -10.17
CA GLY A 19 -0.71 8.41 -11.44
C GLY A 19 0.23 7.39 -12.08
N ASN A 20 1.53 7.66 -11.97
CA ASN A 20 2.50 6.76 -12.58
C ASN A 20 2.56 5.40 -11.90
N ASP A 21 2.15 5.35 -10.65
CA ASP A 21 2.24 4.13 -9.87
C ASP A 21 1.00 3.27 -9.93
N VAL A 22 -0.12 3.84 -10.38
CA VAL A 22 -1.39 3.13 -10.36
C VAL A 22 -1.34 1.87 -11.22
N ASN A 23 -0.88 2.01 -12.45
CA ASN A 23 -0.82 0.87 -13.35
C ASN A 23 0.13 -0.21 -12.85
N LEU A 24 1.26 0.22 -12.34
CA LEU A 24 2.21 -0.74 -11.80
C LEU A 24 1.62 -1.47 -10.60
N ALA A 25 0.92 -0.74 -9.75
CA ALA A 25 0.30 -1.34 -8.57
C ALA A 25 -0.73 -2.40 -8.98
N PHE A 26 -1.55 -2.10 -9.97
CA PHE A 26 -2.52 -3.09 -10.44
C PHE A 26 -1.82 -4.32 -11.00
N ARG A 27 -0.73 -4.11 -11.72
CA ARG A 27 0.03 -5.24 -12.27
C ARG A 27 0.60 -6.10 -11.17
N LEU A 28 1.18 -5.47 -10.16
CA LEU A 28 1.75 -6.23 -9.06
C LEU A 28 0.67 -6.98 -8.29
N LEU A 29 -0.49 -6.36 -8.15
CA LEU A 29 -1.60 -7.04 -7.51
C LEU A 29 -2.07 -8.22 -8.33
N ASP A 30 -2.15 -8.06 -9.65
CA ASP A 30 -2.57 -9.14 -10.53
C ASP A 30 -1.63 -10.32 -10.46
N THR A 31 -0.34 -10.05 -10.36
CA THR A 31 0.65 -11.13 -10.29
C THR A 31 0.88 -11.62 -8.87
N ARG A 32 0.18 -11.02 -7.91
CA ARG A 32 0.29 -11.39 -6.50
C ARG A 32 1.68 -11.17 -5.94
N ASP A 33 2.38 -10.17 -6.47
CA ASP A 33 3.70 -9.81 -5.99
C ASP A 33 3.55 -8.78 -4.87
N PHE A 34 3.14 -9.26 -3.71
CA PHE A 34 2.81 -8.36 -2.60
C PHE A 34 4.04 -7.70 -1.99
N GLU A 35 5.18 -8.33 -2.10
CA GLU A 35 6.40 -7.73 -1.60
C GLU A 35 6.73 -6.47 -2.39
N SER A 36 6.66 -6.56 -3.72
CA SER A 36 6.91 -5.39 -4.55
C SER A 36 5.82 -4.35 -4.40
N LEU A 37 4.58 -4.80 -4.24
CA LEU A 37 3.48 -3.87 -4.02
C LEU A 37 3.67 -3.10 -2.71
N GLN A 38 4.10 -3.78 -1.68
CA GLN A 38 4.39 -3.17 -0.40
C GLN A 38 5.47 -2.09 -0.55
N SER A 39 6.54 -2.42 -1.27
CA SER A 39 7.61 -1.47 -1.51
C SER A 39 7.13 -0.26 -2.31
N LEU A 40 6.30 -0.51 -3.31
CA LEU A 40 5.77 0.57 -4.13
C LEU A 40 4.92 1.52 -3.31
N VAL A 41 4.02 0.96 -2.50
CA VAL A 41 3.15 1.79 -1.66
C VAL A 41 3.97 2.60 -0.68
N ASN A 42 4.96 1.99 -0.06
CA ASN A 42 5.82 2.69 0.89
C ASN A 42 6.56 3.84 0.22
N SER A 43 7.10 3.60 -0.97
CA SER A 43 7.80 4.65 -1.71
C SER A 43 6.84 5.78 -2.09
N SER A 44 5.64 5.43 -2.49
CA SER A 44 4.65 6.43 -2.86
C SER A 44 4.28 7.30 -1.69
N ILE A 45 4.12 6.70 -0.51
CA ILE A 45 3.81 7.44 0.69
C ILE A 45 4.92 8.43 1.01
N ILE A 46 6.17 7.97 0.94
CA ILE A 46 7.30 8.83 1.24
C ILE A 46 7.37 10.01 0.27
N ARG A 47 7.21 9.73 -1.02
CA ARG A 47 7.24 10.80 -2.02
C ARG A 47 6.11 11.79 -1.84
N THR A 48 4.94 11.29 -1.49
CA THR A 48 3.79 12.15 -1.27
C THR A 48 3.98 13.01 -0.04
N ARG A 49 4.57 12.46 1.02
CA ARG A 49 4.85 13.23 2.21
C ARG A 49 5.84 14.35 1.93
N ILE A 50 6.83 14.06 1.11
CA ILE A 50 7.80 15.08 0.73
C ILE A 50 7.11 16.18 -0.09
N ALA A 51 6.26 15.77 -1.02
CA ALA A 51 5.54 16.74 -1.84
C ALA A 51 4.62 17.60 -0.98
N LEU A 52 3.97 17.00 -0.01
CA LEU A 52 3.08 17.72 0.89
C LEU A 52 3.87 18.76 1.70
N ALA A 53 5.07 18.39 2.14
CA ALA A 53 5.89 19.31 2.91
C ALA A 53 6.30 20.52 2.09
N ARG A 54 6.40 20.37 0.78
CA ARG A 54 6.81 21.47 -0.09
C ARG A 54 5.65 22.26 -0.67
N ALA A 55 4.46 21.64 -0.69
CA ALA A 55 3.33 22.26 -1.35
C ALA A 55 2.56 23.11 -0.38
N ASN A 56 2.06 24.23 -0.88
CA ASN A 56 1.25 25.10 -0.06
C ASN A 56 -0.20 25.07 -0.48
N THR A 57 -0.45 24.77 -1.74
CA THR A 57 -1.79 24.97 -2.26
C THR A 57 -2.58 23.69 -2.52
N LYS A 58 -1.90 22.58 -2.72
CA LYS A 58 -2.58 21.32 -3.03
C LYS A 58 -2.61 20.38 -1.85
N GLU A 59 -2.46 20.96 -0.70
CA GLU A 59 -2.38 20.21 0.53
C GLU A 59 -3.56 19.29 0.75
N LYS A 60 -4.76 19.77 0.42
CA LYS A 60 -5.95 18.97 0.62
C LYS A 60 -5.93 17.68 -0.17
N TYR A 61 -5.58 17.80 -1.44
CA TYR A 61 -5.58 16.62 -2.30
C TYR A 61 -4.50 15.65 -1.87
N LEU A 62 -3.34 16.18 -1.53
CA LEU A 62 -2.25 15.32 -1.12
C LEU A 62 -2.54 14.60 0.19
N LYS A 63 -3.24 15.28 1.09
CA LYS A 63 -3.61 14.64 2.34
C LYS A 63 -4.60 13.52 2.14
N ALA A 64 -5.58 13.74 1.27
CA ALA A 64 -6.56 12.71 0.98
C ALA A 64 -5.90 11.52 0.32
N ASP A 65 -4.99 11.76 -0.62
CA ASP A 65 -4.28 10.68 -1.27
C ASP A 65 -3.40 9.94 -0.29
N LEU A 66 -2.74 10.68 0.58
CA LEU A 66 -1.87 10.07 1.58
C LEU A 66 -2.66 9.16 2.50
N GLU A 67 -3.84 9.59 2.88
CA GLU A 67 -4.68 8.76 3.73
C GLU A 67 -5.10 7.49 3.02
N GLY A 68 -5.46 7.60 1.75
CA GLY A 68 -5.79 6.43 0.95
C GLY A 68 -4.61 5.49 0.83
N MET A 69 -3.42 6.05 0.61
CA MET A 69 -2.22 5.23 0.52
C MET A 69 -1.91 4.52 1.82
N ARG A 70 -2.16 5.17 2.95
CA ARG A 70 -1.93 4.53 4.24
C ARG A 70 -2.90 3.39 4.49
N LYS A 71 -4.13 3.56 4.05
CA LYS A 71 -5.10 2.47 4.13
C LYS A 71 -4.66 1.32 3.24
N LEU A 72 -4.19 1.64 2.05
CA LEU A 72 -3.69 0.63 1.14
C LEU A 72 -2.49 -0.09 1.77
N GLN A 73 -1.59 0.65 2.38
CA GLN A 73 -0.45 0.05 3.05
C GLN A 73 -0.90 -0.94 4.11
N SER A 74 -1.89 -0.55 4.90
CA SER A 74 -2.40 -1.44 5.94
C SER A 74 -2.99 -2.71 5.36
N GLU A 75 -3.74 -2.59 4.26
CA GLU A 75 -4.33 -3.76 3.64
C GLU A 75 -3.27 -4.68 3.06
N VAL A 76 -2.29 -4.11 2.39
CA VAL A 76 -1.22 -4.91 1.79
C VAL A 76 -0.39 -5.58 2.89
N ASP A 77 -0.04 -4.82 3.92
CA ASP A 77 0.76 -5.37 5.00
C ASP A 77 0.04 -6.51 5.72
N ALA A 78 -1.24 -6.32 5.98
CA ALA A 78 -2.01 -7.35 6.67
C ALA A 78 -2.12 -8.61 5.83
N TYR A 79 -2.32 -8.42 4.54
CA TYR A 79 -2.44 -9.57 3.65
C TYR A 79 -1.11 -10.30 3.51
N TYR A 80 -0.03 -9.55 3.42
CA TYR A 80 1.30 -10.13 3.32
C TYR A 80 1.62 -10.93 4.58
N GLU A 81 1.27 -10.39 5.74
CA GLU A 81 1.49 -11.08 7.00
C GLU A 81 0.69 -12.38 7.05
N ALA A 82 -0.51 -12.36 6.52
CA ALA A 82 -1.34 -13.56 6.53
C ALA A 82 -0.78 -14.64 5.62
N LEU A 83 -0.18 -14.22 4.49
CA LEU A 83 0.39 -15.18 3.56
C LEU A 83 1.73 -15.72 4.03
N TYR A 84 2.51 -14.86 4.68
CA TYR A 84 3.86 -15.21 5.13
C TYR A 84 3.95 -14.92 6.61
N PRO A 85 3.47 -15.84 7.42
CA PRO A 85 3.43 -15.64 8.86
C PRO A 85 4.79 -15.25 9.35
N SER A 86 4.73 -14.45 10.32
CA SER A 86 5.80 -13.69 10.68
C SER A 86 7.03 -14.41 11.02
N SER A 87 8.10 -13.76 10.77
CA SER A 87 9.39 -14.26 11.13
C SER A 87 9.61 -14.27 12.64
N ASP A 88 8.72 -13.64 13.36
CA ASP A 88 8.84 -13.69 14.81
C ASP A 88 8.82 -15.10 15.31
N ASN A 89 7.98 -15.93 14.72
CA ASN A 89 7.93 -17.32 15.11
C ASN A 89 9.22 -18.03 14.79
N LEU A 90 9.82 -17.67 13.69
CA LEU A 90 11.05 -18.31 13.29
C LEU A 90 12.18 -17.99 14.24
N GLU A 91 12.20 -16.77 14.70
CA GLU A 91 13.25 -16.36 15.62
C GLU A 91 13.22 -17.15 16.89
N GLU A 92 12.04 -17.49 17.32
CA GLU A 92 11.92 -18.25 18.53
C GLU A 92 12.51 -19.62 18.43
N PHE A 93 12.57 -20.13 17.23
CA PHE A 93 13.09 -21.48 17.04
C PHE A 93 14.58 -21.54 17.04
N TYR A 94 15.24 -20.42 17.02
CA TYR A 94 16.68 -20.41 16.98
C TYR A 94 17.31 -20.46 18.36
N TYR A 95 16.47 -20.44 19.34
CA TYR A 95 16.96 -20.46 20.69
C TYR A 95 16.47 -21.71 21.39
#